data_3f3407656803409aabcf28cc0ca617ac
#
_entry.id   3f3407656803409aabcf28cc0ca617ac
#
_cell.length_a   1.000
_cell.length_b   1.000
_cell.length_c   1.000
_cell.angle_alpha   90.00
_cell.angle_beta   90.00
_cell.angle_gamma   90.00
#
_symmetry.space_group_name_H-M   'P 1'
#
loop_
_entity.id
_entity.type
_entity.pdbx_description
1 polymer ?
#
loop_
_entity_poly.entity_id
_entity_poly.type
_entity_poly.pdbx_seq_one_letter_code
_entity_poly.pdbx_strand_id
1 'polypeptide(L)'
;FVKIILIGDTFDASKDAAIEFCKENRSQFIHPFDDLQIIEGQATVALEILEQATEKIDFVFIPVGGGGLASGVVSVFSQLSPETKLIIVEPKGAASMKEAIKLGYNVELPLIDKFVDGAAVKQVGDLTFQICKDRIKDCLAIDEGKVCDTILEMYNKDAIVLEPAGALSIAALEQYKQQIKNKNIVCIISGSNNDITRMEEIKERAMLYKGMKHYFLVKFP
;
A
#
# COMPACT_ATOMS: atom_id res chain seq x y z
N PHE A 1 -16.48 -7.96 22.74
CA PHE A 1 -15.30 -8.76 23.09
C PHE A 1 -14.99 -9.72 21.95
N VAL A 2 -13.72 -9.83 21.59
CA VAL A 2 -13.22 -10.72 20.52
C VAL A 2 -12.21 -11.70 21.11
N LYS A 3 -12.09 -12.89 20.51
CA LYS A 3 -10.99 -13.82 20.78
C LYS A 3 -9.90 -13.57 19.78
N ILE A 4 -8.69 -13.26 20.25
CA ILE A 4 -7.50 -13.09 19.43
C ILE A 4 -6.76 -14.43 19.38
N ILE A 5 -6.42 -14.87 18.16
CA ILE A 5 -5.63 -16.09 17.90
C ILE A 5 -4.43 -15.67 17.05
N LEU A 6 -3.23 -15.81 17.56
CA LEU A 6 -1.98 -15.48 16.87
C LEU A 6 -1.40 -16.74 16.24
N ILE A 7 -1.35 -16.81 14.93
CA ILE A 7 -0.82 -17.95 14.15
C ILE A 7 -0.07 -17.43 12.94
N GLY A 8 1.10 -18.02 12.69
CA GLY A 8 1.93 -17.73 11.52
C GLY A 8 2.77 -16.46 11.65
N ASP A 9 3.81 -16.38 10.83
CA ASP A 9 4.75 -15.24 10.76
C ASP A 9 4.51 -14.35 9.54
N THR A 10 3.50 -14.68 8.72
CA THR A 10 3.10 -13.91 7.52
C THR A 10 1.60 -13.75 7.48
N PHE A 11 1.16 -12.71 6.76
CA PHE A 11 -0.27 -12.53 6.45
C PHE A 11 -0.88 -13.79 5.81
N ASP A 12 -0.20 -14.38 4.83
CA ASP A 12 -0.70 -15.56 4.11
C ASP A 12 -0.88 -16.77 5.04
N ALA A 13 0.09 -17.02 5.92
CA ALA A 13 -0.01 -18.11 6.91
C ALA A 13 -1.17 -17.88 7.90
N SER A 14 -1.38 -16.64 8.36
CA SER A 14 -2.51 -16.29 9.23
C SER A 14 -3.85 -16.42 8.50
N LYS A 15 -3.92 -16.04 7.23
CA LYS A 15 -5.12 -16.18 6.38
C LYS A 15 -5.50 -17.65 6.23
N ASP A 16 -4.54 -18.51 5.89
CA ASP A 16 -4.81 -19.93 5.68
C ASP A 16 -5.29 -20.61 6.98
N ALA A 17 -4.66 -20.28 8.11
CA ALA A 17 -5.11 -20.76 9.42
C ALA A 17 -6.51 -20.24 9.79
N ALA A 18 -6.84 -19.00 9.44
CA ALA A 18 -8.17 -18.44 9.68
C ALA A 18 -9.25 -19.13 8.82
N ILE A 19 -8.95 -19.44 7.55
CA ILE A 19 -9.84 -20.19 6.68
C ILE A 19 -10.14 -21.59 7.25
N GLU A 20 -9.10 -22.29 7.72
CA GLU A 20 -9.26 -23.62 8.32
C GLU A 20 -10.07 -23.55 9.63
N PHE A 21 -9.76 -22.58 10.50
CA PHE A 21 -10.54 -22.31 11.71
C PHE A 21 -12.03 -22.07 11.41
N CYS A 22 -12.33 -21.32 10.35
CA CYS A 22 -13.71 -21.05 9.96
C CYS A 22 -14.45 -22.31 9.50
N LYS A 23 -13.77 -23.20 8.77
CA LYS A 23 -14.36 -24.50 8.36
C LYS A 23 -14.68 -25.38 9.57
N GLU A 24 -13.73 -25.53 10.50
CA GLU A 24 -13.89 -26.34 11.70
C GLU A 24 -14.98 -25.81 12.65
N ASN A 25 -15.09 -24.48 12.77
CA ASN A 25 -16.01 -23.85 13.71
C ASN A 25 -17.33 -23.38 13.07
N ARG A 26 -17.58 -23.69 11.79
CA ARG A 26 -18.75 -23.22 11.03
C ARG A 26 -18.94 -21.70 11.10
N SER A 27 -17.83 -20.97 11.08
CA SER A 27 -17.78 -19.50 11.05
C SER A 27 -17.57 -19.00 9.64
N GLN A 28 -17.94 -17.75 9.39
CA GLN A 28 -17.70 -17.11 8.10
C GLN A 28 -16.33 -16.44 8.10
N PHE A 29 -15.53 -16.73 7.08
CA PHE A 29 -14.31 -15.97 6.80
C PHE A 29 -14.67 -14.69 6.05
N ILE A 30 -14.25 -13.54 6.58
CA ILE A 30 -14.37 -12.25 5.90
C ILE A 30 -13.00 -11.95 5.29
N HIS A 31 -12.92 -11.96 3.96
CA HIS A 31 -11.64 -11.72 3.28
C HIS A 31 -11.22 -10.25 3.45
N PRO A 32 -9.98 -9.94 3.82
CA PRO A 32 -9.57 -8.57 4.14
C PRO A 32 -9.51 -7.62 2.95
N PHE A 33 -9.48 -8.12 1.71
CA PHE A 33 -9.40 -7.30 0.50
C PHE A 33 -10.02 -7.91 -0.76
N ASP A 34 -10.04 -9.24 -0.91
CA ASP A 34 -10.49 -9.92 -2.15
C ASP A 34 -11.94 -10.39 -2.03
N ASP A 35 -12.83 -9.45 -1.78
CA ASP A 35 -14.26 -9.64 -1.61
C ASP A 35 -15.01 -8.40 -2.13
N LEU A 36 -16.11 -8.61 -2.87
CA LEU A 36 -16.87 -7.51 -3.47
C LEU A 36 -17.41 -6.53 -2.43
N GLN A 37 -17.92 -6.99 -1.31
CA GLN A 37 -18.48 -6.14 -0.27
C GLN A 37 -17.38 -5.31 0.41
N ILE A 38 -16.20 -5.89 0.57
CA ILE A 38 -15.02 -5.16 1.07
C ILE A 38 -14.61 -4.09 0.07
N ILE A 39 -14.51 -4.42 -1.22
CA ILE A 39 -14.17 -3.49 -2.30
C ILE A 39 -15.20 -2.35 -2.38
N GLU A 40 -16.50 -2.65 -2.28
CA GLU A 40 -17.58 -1.65 -2.24
C GLU A 40 -17.42 -0.70 -1.05
N GLY A 41 -17.10 -1.22 0.13
CA GLY A 41 -16.80 -0.41 1.31
C GLY A 41 -15.60 0.52 1.07
N GLN A 42 -14.52 0.01 0.47
CA GLN A 42 -13.34 0.82 0.13
C GLN A 42 -13.63 1.88 -0.96
N ALA A 43 -14.59 1.64 -1.82
CA ALA A 43 -14.99 2.58 -2.88
C ALA A 43 -15.54 3.91 -2.33
N THR A 44 -16.07 3.93 -1.11
CA THR A 44 -16.57 5.16 -0.45
C THR A 44 -15.50 6.24 -0.34
N VAL A 45 -14.23 5.87 -0.18
CA VAL A 45 -13.10 6.82 -0.18
C VAL A 45 -13.07 7.64 -1.48
N ALA A 46 -13.25 6.97 -2.61
CA ALA A 46 -13.25 7.64 -3.92
C ALA A 46 -14.46 8.54 -4.13
N LEU A 47 -15.64 8.14 -3.63
CA LEU A 47 -16.84 8.96 -3.68
C LEU A 47 -16.65 10.25 -2.87
N GLU A 48 -16.13 10.14 -1.65
CA GLU A 48 -15.85 11.32 -0.81
C GLU A 48 -14.78 12.24 -1.41
N ILE A 49 -13.72 11.68 -2.01
CA ILE A 49 -12.71 12.46 -2.73
C ILE A 49 -13.36 13.27 -3.87
N LEU A 50 -14.22 12.64 -4.67
CA LEU A 50 -14.89 13.32 -5.78
C LEU A 50 -15.91 14.35 -5.30
N GLU A 51 -16.62 14.09 -4.21
CA GLU A 51 -17.57 15.02 -3.60
C GLU A 51 -16.87 16.26 -3.03
N GLN A 52 -15.72 16.09 -2.41
CA GLN A 52 -14.96 17.17 -1.78
C GLN A 52 -14.09 17.95 -2.77
N ALA A 53 -13.81 17.38 -3.95
CA ALA A 53 -12.96 18.03 -4.94
C ALA A 53 -13.66 19.26 -5.56
N THR A 54 -13.06 20.43 -5.40
CA THR A 54 -13.54 21.68 -6.00
C THR A 54 -13.03 21.90 -7.42
N GLU A 55 -12.02 21.15 -7.81
CA GLU A 55 -11.37 21.20 -9.12
C GLU A 55 -11.16 19.79 -9.68
N LYS A 56 -10.90 19.71 -11.01
CA LYS A 56 -10.56 18.44 -11.66
C LYS A 56 -9.32 17.83 -11.04
N ILE A 57 -9.40 16.55 -10.69
CA ILE A 57 -8.27 15.77 -10.21
C ILE A 57 -7.50 15.19 -11.42
N ASP A 58 -6.22 15.50 -11.53
CA ASP A 58 -5.36 14.98 -12.60
C ASP A 58 -4.78 13.60 -12.25
N PHE A 59 -4.38 13.40 -10.98
CA PHE A 59 -3.76 12.16 -10.51
C PHE A 59 -4.28 11.75 -9.13
N VAL A 60 -4.43 10.44 -8.92
CA VAL A 60 -4.61 9.84 -7.59
C VAL A 60 -3.52 8.81 -7.36
N PHE A 61 -2.78 8.93 -6.26
CA PHE A 61 -1.78 7.98 -5.80
C PHE A 61 -2.38 7.09 -4.71
N ILE A 62 -2.38 5.78 -4.95
CA ILE A 62 -3.12 4.81 -4.15
C ILE A 62 -2.15 3.77 -3.59
N PRO A 63 -1.99 3.65 -2.26
CA PRO A 63 -1.18 2.58 -1.67
C PRO A 63 -1.83 1.21 -1.91
N VAL A 64 -1.02 0.21 -2.24
CA VAL A 64 -1.49 -1.14 -2.55
C VAL A 64 -0.75 -2.17 -1.71
N GLY A 65 -1.52 -3.01 -1.02
CA GLY A 65 -1.16 -4.31 -0.52
C GLY A 65 -1.95 -5.37 -1.29
N GLY A 66 -2.99 -5.94 -0.71
CA GLY A 66 -3.86 -6.92 -1.38
C GLY A 66 -4.75 -6.37 -2.50
N GLY A 67 -4.87 -5.05 -2.61
CA GLY A 67 -5.57 -4.38 -3.71
C GLY A 67 -7.02 -3.97 -3.43
N GLY A 68 -7.58 -4.23 -2.23
CA GLY A 68 -8.99 -3.91 -1.92
C GLY A 68 -9.31 -2.43 -2.05
N LEU A 69 -8.53 -1.55 -1.39
CA LEU A 69 -8.67 -0.10 -1.51
C LEU A 69 -8.50 0.37 -2.96
N ALA A 70 -7.44 -0.09 -3.63
CA ALA A 70 -7.20 0.30 -5.02
C ALA A 70 -8.35 -0.11 -5.94
N SER A 71 -8.90 -1.31 -5.79
CA SER A 71 -10.04 -1.78 -6.57
C SER A 71 -11.28 -0.93 -6.37
N GLY A 72 -11.59 -0.55 -5.14
CA GLY A 72 -12.70 0.35 -4.85
C GLY A 72 -12.52 1.72 -5.52
N VAL A 73 -11.34 2.33 -5.34
CA VAL A 73 -11.01 3.64 -5.93
C VAL A 73 -11.03 3.57 -7.46
N VAL A 74 -10.39 2.56 -8.05
CA VAL A 74 -10.36 2.34 -9.50
C VAL A 74 -11.76 2.19 -10.07
N SER A 75 -12.63 1.44 -9.41
CA SER A 75 -14.01 1.23 -9.88
C SER A 75 -14.80 2.52 -9.98
N VAL A 76 -14.69 3.39 -8.98
CA VAL A 76 -15.39 4.67 -8.95
C VAL A 76 -14.80 5.66 -9.94
N PHE A 77 -13.48 5.88 -9.90
CA PHE A 77 -12.83 6.88 -10.79
C PHE A 77 -12.98 6.51 -12.26
N SER A 78 -12.93 5.22 -12.59
CA SER A 78 -13.12 4.77 -13.99
C SER A 78 -14.49 5.11 -14.55
N GLN A 79 -15.49 5.27 -13.72
CA GLN A 79 -16.86 5.61 -14.13
C GLN A 79 -17.15 7.12 -14.02
N LEU A 80 -16.75 7.74 -12.90
CA LEU A 80 -17.14 9.11 -12.57
C LEU A 80 -16.08 10.15 -12.97
N SER A 81 -14.82 9.76 -13.12
CA SER A 81 -13.72 10.64 -13.53
C SER A 81 -12.69 9.89 -14.39
N PRO A 82 -13.06 9.38 -15.57
CA PRO A 82 -12.22 8.47 -16.36
C PRO A 82 -10.93 9.10 -16.87
N GLU A 83 -10.83 10.42 -16.86
CA GLU A 83 -9.62 11.14 -17.27
C GLU A 83 -8.58 11.26 -16.16
N THR A 84 -8.94 10.99 -14.91
CA THR A 84 -8.02 10.98 -13.78
C THR A 84 -7.06 9.81 -13.92
N LYS A 85 -5.78 10.09 -13.80
CA LYS A 85 -4.74 9.06 -13.87
C LYS A 85 -4.56 8.40 -12.51
N LEU A 86 -4.79 7.11 -12.44
CA LEU A 86 -4.66 6.32 -11.23
C LEU A 86 -3.28 5.67 -11.19
N ILE A 87 -2.54 5.97 -10.15
CA ILE A 87 -1.17 5.47 -9.92
C ILE A 87 -1.19 4.62 -8.67
N ILE A 88 -0.90 3.35 -8.79
CA ILE A 88 -0.72 2.50 -7.62
C ILE A 88 0.70 2.56 -7.11
N VAL A 89 0.84 2.44 -5.80
CA VAL A 89 2.11 2.58 -5.10
C VAL A 89 2.29 1.42 -4.13
N GLU A 90 3.36 0.66 -4.32
CA GLU A 90 3.71 -0.49 -3.50
C GLU A 90 5.10 -0.32 -2.88
N PRO A 91 5.40 -0.99 -1.76
CA PRO A 91 6.76 -1.09 -1.28
C PRO A 91 7.60 -1.93 -2.25
N LYS A 92 8.85 -1.55 -2.47
CA LYS A 92 9.75 -2.23 -3.42
C LYS A 92 9.96 -3.70 -3.08
N GLY A 93 10.01 -4.01 -1.79
CA GLY A 93 10.20 -5.38 -1.30
C GLY A 93 8.94 -6.25 -1.36
N ALA A 94 7.76 -5.71 -1.74
CA ALA A 94 6.51 -6.46 -1.85
C ALA A 94 5.60 -5.89 -2.95
N ALA A 95 6.14 -5.65 -4.15
CA ALA A 95 5.43 -5.07 -5.29
C ALA A 95 4.67 -6.13 -6.10
N SER A 96 3.72 -6.80 -5.48
CA SER A 96 3.00 -7.95 -6.05
C SER A 96 2.03 -7.56 -7.16
N MET A 97 1.29 -6.45 -7.05
CA MET A 97 0.40 -5.95 -8.10
C MET A 97 1.19 -5.51 -9.33
N LYS A 98 2.30 -4.81 -9.13
CA LYS A 98 3.19 -4.38 -10.21
C LYS A 98 3.71 -5.57 -11.02
N GLU A 99 4.18 -6.62 -10.34
CA GLU A 99 4.68 -7.81 -11.03
C GLU A 99 3.55 -8.56 -11.73
N ALA A 100 2.37 -8.68 -11.10
CA ALA A 100 1.19 -9.30 -11.70
C ALA A 100 0.74 -8.57 -12.98
N ILE A 101 0.67 -7.23 -12.96
CA ILE A 101 0.31 -6.42 -14.13
C ILE A 101 1.35 -6.59 -15.25
N LYS A 102 2.64 -6.58 -14.91
CA LYS A 102 3.74 -6.76 -15.87
C LYS A 102 3.69 -8.14 -16.55
N LEU A 103 3.34 -9.19 -15.82
CA LEU A 103 3.23 -10.56 -16.33
C LEU A 103 1.89 -10.83 -17.03
N GLY A 104 0.86 -10.03 -16.76
CA GLY A 104 -0.49 -10.22 -17.30
C GLY A 104 -1.34 -11.23 -16.54
N TYR A 105 -0.85 -11.80 -15.44
CA TYR A 105 -1.57 -12.74 -14.58
C TYR A 105 -1.16 -12.55 -13.12
N ASN A 106 -2.06 -12.93 -12.20
CA ASN A 106 -1.79 -12.86 -10.77
C ASN A 106 -0.69 -13.85 -10.37
N VAL A 107 0.33 -13.37 -9.66
CA VAL A 107 1.53 -14.13 -9.32
C VAL A 107 1.87 -13.99 -7.84
N GLU A 108 2.32 -15.08 -7.23
CA GLU A 108 2.88 -15.07 -5.88
C GLU A 108 4.36 -14.75 -5.93
N LEU A 109 4.80 -13.73 -5.17
CA LEU A 109 6.21 -13.40 -5.01
C LEU A 109 6.90 -14.44 -4.12
N PRO A 110 8.08 -14.94 -4.49
CA PRO A 110 8.78 -15.97 -3.72
C PRO A 110 9.25 -15.47 -2.35
N LEU A 111 9.57 -14.18 -2.27
CA LEU A 111 10.05 -13.52 -1.05
C LEU A 111 9.54 -12.08 -1.01
N ILE A 112 9.21 -11.59 0.17
CA ILE A 112 8.83 -10.19 0.41
C ILE A 112 9.57 -9.61 1.62
N ASP A 113 9.81 -8.28 1.60
CA ASP A 113 10.15 -7.51 2.80
C ASP A 113 8.85 -7.15 3.52
N LYS A 114 8.77 -7.47 4.82
CA LYS A 114 7.57 -7.27 5.65
C LYS A 114 7.55 -5.90 6.35
N PHE A 115 8.54 -5.05 6.11
CA PHE A 115 8.66 -3.79 6.83
C PHE A 115 7.42 -2.91 6.67
N VAL A 116 6.88 -2.79 5.46
CA VAL A 116 5.63 -2.07 5.17
C VAL A 116 4.45 -3.03 5.38
N ASP A 117 4.21 -3.43 6.63
CA ASP A 117 3.30 -4.50 7.02
C ASP A 117 1.85 -4.32 6.52
N GLY A 118 1.33 -3.10 6.51
CA GLY A 118 0.01 -2.78 5.94
C GLY A 118 -0.11 -2.97 4.41
N ALA A 119 1.01 -3.19 3.71
CA ALA A 119 1.04 -3.39 2.25
C ALA A 119 1.90 -4.59 1.80
N ALA A 120 2.47 -5.36 2.73
CA ALA A 120 3.37 -6.46 2.43
C ALA A 120 2.62 -7.78 2.25
N VAL A 121 2.12 -8.04 1.06
CA VAL A 121 1.51 -9.32 0.68
C VAL A 121 2.32 -9.99 -0.43
N LYS A 122 2.39 -11.33 -0.40
CA LYS A 122 3.04 -12.08 -1.48
C LYS A 122 2.26 -12.08 -2.78
N GLN A 123 0.95 -12.02 -2.67
CA GLN A 123 0.04 -12.09 -3.80
C GLN A 123 -1.15 -11.17 -3.56
N VAL A 124 -1.55 -10.42 -4.58
CA VAL A 124 -2.79 -9.64 -4.56
C VAL A 124 -4.02 -10.55 -4.70
N GLY A 125 -5.20 -10.02 -4.45
CA GLY A 125 -6.44 -10.76 -4.71
C GLY A 125 -6.64 -11.02 -6.20
N ASP A 126 -7.30 -12.11 -6.55
CA ASP A 126 -7.64 -12.41 -7.94
C ASP A 126 -8.65 -11.40 -8.49
N LEU A 127 -9.68 -11.08 -7.70
CA LEU A 127 -10.67 -10.07 -8.05
C LEU A 127 -10.05 -8.68 -8.13
N THR A 128 -9.23 -8.33 -7.13
CA THR A 128 -8.57 -7.01 -7.10
C THR A 128 -7.61 -6.83 -8.27
N PHE A 129 -6.87 -7.87 -8.67
CA PHE A 129 -6.05 -7.86 -9.88
C PHE A 129 -6.88 -7.63 -11.14
N GLN A 130 -7.99 -8.36 -11.31
CA GLN A 130 -8.85 -8.21 -12.49
C GLN A 130 -9.44 -6.80 -12.63
N ILE A 131 -9.81 -6.17 -11.52
CA ILE A 131 -10.33 -4.80 -11.51
C ILE A 131 -9.24 -3.78 -11.87
N CYS A 132 -8.03 -3.96 -11.35
CA CYS A 132 -6.94 -2.98 -11.48
C CYS A 132 -6.20 -3.05 -12.81
N LYS A 133 -5.92 -4.24 -13.34
CA LYS A 133 -4.93 -4.48 -14.40
C LYS A 133 -5.04 -3.59 -15.65
N ASP A 134 -6.27 -3.27 -16.08
CA ASP A 134 -6.52 -2.52 -17.33
C ASP A 134 -6.84 -1.03 -17.09
N ARG A 135 -6.91 -0.61 -15.81
CA ARG A 135 -7.37 0.73 -15.42
C ARG A 135 -6.30 1.60 -14.80
N ILE A 136 -5.20 1.00 -14.40
CA ILE A 136 -4.06 1.67 -13.77
C ILE A 136 -3.16 2.30 -14.84
N LYS A 137 -2.81 3.57 -14.63
CA LYS A 137 -1.89 4.27 -15.53
C LYS A 137 -0.44 3.85 -15.31
N ASP A 138 -0.04 3.63 -14.06
CA ASP A 138 1.32 3.23 -13.68
C ASP A 138 1.37 2.54 -12.32
N CYS A 139 2.41 1.75 -12.09
CA CYS A 139 2.67 1.01 -10.87
C CYS A 139 4.06 1.35 -10.35
N LEU A 140 4.13 2.07 -9.24
CA LEU A 140 5.38 2.49 -8.63
C LEU A 140 5.77 1.55 -7.49
N ALA A 141 7.03 1.17 -7.47
CA ALA A 141 7.64 0.47 -6.34
C ALA A 141 8.59 1.43 -5.62
N ILE A 142 8.32 1.70 -4.35
CA ILE A 142 9.02 2.70 -3.54
C ILE A 142 9.96 1.98 -2.57
N ASP A 143 11.19 2.46 -2.52
CA ASP A 143 12.20 1.97 -1.57
C ASP A 143 11.73 2.23 -0.12
N GLU A 144 11.89 1.25 0.76
CA GLU A 144 11.43 1.30 2.14
C GLU A 144 12.13 2.42 2.92
N GLY A 145 13.38 2.73 2.60
CA GLY A 145 14.09 3.85 3.17
C GLY A 145 13.49 5.21 2.77
N LYS A 146 12.95 5.34 1.54
CA LYS A 146 12.20 6.53 1.11
C LYS A 146 10.87 6.64 1.85
N VAL A 147 10.18 5.53 2.07
CA VAL A 147 8.96 5.49 2.89
C VAL A 147 9.27 6.00 4.30
N CYS A 148 10.36 5.52 4.91
CA CYS A 148 10.82 5.96 6.22
C CYS A 148 11.16 7.46 6.26
N ASP A 149 11.86 7.95 5.26
CA ASP A 149 12.18 9.39 5.14
C ASP A 149 10.91 10.24 5.08
N THR A 150 9.92 9.78 4.31
CA THR A 150 8.61 10.46 4.19
C THR A 150 7.85 10.47 5.52
N ILE A 151 7.85 9.38 6.29
CA ILE A 151 7.23 9.34 7.63
C ILE A 151 7.85 10.41 8.53
N LEU A 152 9.20 10.48 8.59
CA LEU A 152 9.90 11.47 9.41
C LEU A 152 9.64 12.91 8.93
N GLU A 153 9.55 13.12 7.63
CA GLU A 153 9.28 14.44 7.05
C GLU A 153 7.87 14.92 7.41
N MET A 154 6.84 14.09 7.25
CA MET A 154 5.46 14.39 7.60
C MET A 154 5.28 14.65 9.10
N TYR A 155 5.94 13.86 9.94
CA TYR A 155 5.93 14.09 11.38
C TYR A 155 6.57 15.42 11.76
N ASN A 156 7.75 15.72 11.22
CA ASN A 156 8.52 16.90 11.63
C ASN A 156 7.96 18.21 11.04
N LYS A 157 7.38 18.19 9.84
CA LYS A 157 6.89 19.40 9.17
C LYS A 157 5.42 19.68 9.42
N ASP A 158 4.62 18.63 9.44
CA ASP A 158 3.16 18.72 9.39
C ASP A 158 2.49 18.16 10.65
N ALA A 159 3.25 17.58 11.58
CA ALA A 159 2.77 16.87 12.77
C ALA A 159 1.80 15.72 12.46
N ILE A 160 1.95 15.10 11.30
CA ILE A 160 1.13 13.97 10.85
C ILE A 160 1.87 12.66 11.13
N VAL A 161 1.25 11.78 11.92
CA VAL A 161 1.76 10.43 12.17
C VAL A 161 1.26 9.49 11.09
N LEU A 162 2.18 8.85 10.37
CA LEU A 162 1.88 7.86 9.33
C LEU A 162 2.42 6.49 9.72
N GLU A 163 1.67 5.45 9.39
CA GLU A 163 2.23 4.11 9.27
C GLU A 163 2.99 3.96 7.94
N PRO A 164 3.87 2.96 7.78
CA PRO A 164 4.63 2.78 6.54
C PRO A 164 3.75 2.68 5.29
N ALA A 165 2.63 1.94 5.34
CA ALA A 165 1.70 1.85 4.21
C ALA A 165 1.04 3.20 3.89
N GLY A 166 0.67 3.99 4.91
CA GLY A 166 0.09 5.31 4.76
C GLY A 166 1.01 6.35 4.11
N ALA A 167 2.33 6.16 4.21
CA ALA A 167 3.31 7.07 3.63
C ALA A 167 3.61 6.80 2.13
N LEU A 168 3.21 5.64 1.59
CA LEU A 168 3.55 5.21 0.23
C LEU A 168 3.14 6.23 -0.84
N SER A 169 1.91 6.71 -0.79
CA SER A 169 1.37 7.64 -1.80
C SER A 169 2.16 8.95 -1.87
N ILE A 170 2.56 9.50 -0.72
CA ILE A 170 3.37 10.72 -0.64
C ILE A 170 4.82 10.44 -1.08
N ALA A 171 5.40 9.31 -0.64
CA ALA A 171 6.75 8.91 -1.00
C ALA A 171 6.94 8.77 -2.53
N ALA A 172 5.87 8.43 -3.25
CA ALA A 172 5.85 8.27 -4.70
C ALA A 172 5.99 9.60 -5.47
N LEU A 173 5.63 10.74 -4.88
CA LEU A 173 5.60 12.04 -5.57
C LEU A 173 6.96 12.45 -6.13
N GLU A 174 8.04 12.05 -5.49
CA GLU A 174 9.40 12.36 -5.98
C GLU A 174 9.66 11.74 -7.35
N GLN A 175 9.24 10.50 -7.59
CA GLN A 175 9.39 9.83 -8.88
C GLN A 175 8.51 10.45 -9.97
N TYR A 176 7.43 11.14 -9.58
CA TYR A 176 6.47 11.78 -10.51
C TYR A 176 6.62 13.30 -10.59
N LYS A 177 7.61 13.89 -9.96
CA LYS A 177 7.78 15.35 -9.80
C LYS A 177 7.59 16.16 -11.09
N GLN A 178 8.04 15.65 -12.23
CA GLN A 178 7.90 16.37 -13.51
C GLN A 178 6.49 16.26 -14.09
N GLN A 179 5.84 15.09 -13.93
CA GLN A 179 4.51 14.81 -14.49
C GLN A 179 3.39 15.52 -13.71
N ILE A 180 3.61 15.76 -12.40
CA ILE A 180 2.61 16.38 -11.52
C ILE A 180 2.76 17.89 -11.36
N LYS A 181 3.73 18.49 -12.03
CA LYS A 181 3.93 19.95 -11.95
C LYS A 181 2.70 20.70 -12.49
N ASN A 182 2.14 21.61 -11.68
CA ASN A 182 0.91 22.36 -11.98
C ASN A 182 -0.31 21.46 -12.21
N LYS A 183 -0.40 20.34 -11.48
CA LYS A 183 -1.49 19.38 -11.53
C LYS A 183 -2.17 19.27 -10.17
N ASN A 184 -3.48 19.00 -10.20
CA ASN A 184 -4.23 18.67 -9.00
C ASN A 184 -4.05 17.17 -8.71
N ILE A 185 -3.45 16.88 -7.56
CA ILE A 185 -3.12 15.52 -7.15
C ILE A 185 -3.80 15.17 -5.83
N VAL A 186 -4.18 13.91 -5.71
CA VAL A 186 -4.64 13.32 -4.45
C VAL A 186 -3.69 12.21 -4.05
N CYS A 187 -3.21 12.25 -2.81
CA CYS A 187 -2.48 11.16 -2.17
C CYS A 187 -3.36 10.52 -1.11
N ILE A 188 -3.72 9.26 -1.27
CA ILE A 188 -4.50 8.56 -0.25
C ILE A 188 -3.55 8.15 0.88
N ILE A 189 -3.79 8.69 2.07
CA ILE A 189 -3.13 8.29 3.31
C ILE A 189 -4.00 7.21 3.96
N SER A 190 -3.59 5.95 3.83
CA SER A 190 -4.43 4.81 4.22
C SER A 190 -4.44 4.51 5.70
N GLY A 191 -3.44 5.00 6.47
CA GLY A 191 -3.41 4.73 7.89
C GLY A 191 -2.30 5.42 8.66
N SER A 192 -2.44 5.39 9.99
CA SER A 192 -1.51 5.98 10.95
C SER A 192 -1.22 5.07 12.15
N ASN A 193 -1.53 3.77 12.05
CA ASN A 193 -1.30 2.81 13.12
C ASN A 193 0.18 2.41 13.22
N ASN A 194 1.01 3.37 13.61
CA ASN A 194 2.45 3.19 13.75
C ASN A 194 2.82 3.09 15.23
N ASP A 195 3.53 2.03 15.60
CA ASP A 195 4.06 1.88 16.95
C ASP A 195 5.26 2.81 17.15
N ILE A 196 5.25 3.59 18.21
CA ILE A 196 6.36 4.51 18.56
C ILE A 196 7.69 3.78 18.73
N THR A 197 7.68 2.51 19.12
CA THR A 197 8.89 1.69 19.26
C THR A 197 9.57 1.41 17.93
N ARG A 198 8.85 1.52 16.80
CA ARG A 198 9.40 1.36 15.45
C ARG A 198 10.17 2.59 14.95
N MET A 199 10.06 3.72 15.64
CA MET A 199 10.66 4.98 15.19
C MET A 199 12.20 4.90 15.09
N GLU A 200 12.86 4.07 15.89
CA GLU A 200 14.31 3.86 15.78
C GLU A 200 14.68 3.15 14.48
N GLU A 201 13.97 2.09 14.11
CA GLU A 201 14.16 1.40 12.82
C GLU A 201 13.83 2.32 11.64
N ILE A 202 12.73 3.06 11.72
CA ILE A 202 12.32 4.02 10.69
C ILE A 202 13.40 5.07 10.47
N LYS A 203 13.92 5.66 11.55
CA LYS A 203 15.02 6.63 11.49
C LYS A 203 16.28 6.03 10.88
N GLU A 204 16.63 4.82 11.25
CA GLU A 204 17.81 4.14 10.73
C GLU A 204 17.70 3.87 9.23
N ARG A 205 16.59 3.31 8.76
CA ARG A 205 16.33 3.06 7.34
C ARG A 205 16.36 4.36 6.52
N ALA A 206 15.77 5.44 7.04
CA ALA A 206 15.83 6.76 6.41
C ALA A 206 17.27 7.30 6.30
N MET A 207 18.08 7.16 7.35
CA MET A 207 19.48 7.60 7.34
C MET A 207 20.35 6.79 6.36
N LEU A 208 20.12 5.48 6.26
CA LEU A 208 20.79 4.62 5.28
C LEU A 208 20.41 5.04 3.84
N TYR A 209 19.12 5.23 3.58
CA TYR A 209 18.61 5.68 2.28
C TYR A 209 19.23 7.02 1.85
N LYS A 210 19.33 7.98 2.78
CA LYS A 210 19.94 9.29 2.52
C LYS A 210 21.46 9.28 2.44
N GLY A 211 22.13 8.15 2.66
CA GLY A 211 23.59 8.07 2.74
C GLY A 211 24.19 8.80 3.95
N MET A 212 23.39 9.03 5.00
CA MET A 212 23.83 9.68 6.25
C MET A 212 24.37 8.66 7.28
N LYS A 213 24.14 7.38 7.05
CA LYS A 213 24.65 6.28 7.88
C LYS A 213 25.17 5.15 6.99
N HIS A 214 26.28 4.57 7.37
CA HIS A 214 26.92 3.47 6.65
C HIS A 214 27.38 2.40 7.63
N TYR A 215 27.29 1.13 7.23
CA TYR A 215 27.85 -0.01 7.94
C TYR A 215 29.01 -0.60 7.16
N PHE A 216 30.08 -0.91 7.86
CA PHE A 216 31.26 -1.52 7.28
C PHE A 216 31.56 -2.84 7.99
N LEU A 217 31.77 -3.89 7.23
CA LEU A 217 32.30 -5.16 7.75
C LEU A 217 33.81 -5.12 7.65
N VAL A 218 34.50 -5.09 8.81
CA VAL A 218 35.96 -5.07 8.87
C VAL A 218 36.45 -6.41 9.39
N LYS A 219 37.29 -7.10 8.60
CA LYS A 219 37.98 -8.31 9.02
C LYS A 219 39.32 -7.91 9.62
N PHE A 220 39.53 -8.18 10.87
CA PHE A 220 40.81 -8.02 11.50
C PHE A 220 41.71 -9.25 11.20
N PRO A 221 43.04 -9.06 11.00
CA PRO A 221 43.98 -10.13 10.76
C PRO A 221 44.13 -11.04 11.99
#